data_dc3ea4efe77c5d2249ac19525b83bfde
#
_entry.id   dc3ea4efe77c5d2249ac19525b83bfde
#
_cell.length_a   1.000
_cell.length_b   1.000
_cell.length_c   1.000
_cell.angle_alpha   90.00
_cell.angle_beta   90.00
_cell.angle_gamma   90.00
#
_symmetry.space_group_name_H-M   'P 1'
#
loop_
_entity.id
_entity.type
_entity.pdbx_description
1 polymer ?
#
loop_
_entity_poly.entity_id
_entity_poly.type
_entity_poly.pdbx_seq_one_letter_code
_entity_poly.pdbx_strand_id
1 'polypeptide(L)'
;MLDIDEVITPIKHSNWADMMEEVIQTSLKVKNETRASWNFRNVYFMDEMLDAHEHNHFKDIPEYLHIMQHVYRSANYTKPGQYVKCFHNPQKALILHNHFPLGCLGGVCTSYPVDTGLGHLQHYRQDCVNTLKKSCANDFKSNSVKDTTIWKVKDEVIQRTNEALQKMGFFGTNSDKVPSFSPAVP
;
A
#
# COMPACT_ATOMS: atom_id res chain seq x y z
N MET A 1 7.17 9.31 -0.90
CA MET A 1 6.07 9.59 -1.86
C MET A 1 5.46 8.25 -2.23
N LEU A 2 4.15 8.15 -2.13
CA LEU A 2 3.37 6.99 -2.59
C LEU A 2 2.56 7.42 -3.81
N ASP A 3 2.31 6.48 -4.72
CA ASP A 3 1.37 6.69 -5.82
C ASP A 3 -0.06 6.52 -5.26
N ILE A 4 -1.07 6.98 -6.00
CA ILE A 4 -2.46 7.01 -5.52
C ILE A 4 -3.05 5.60 -5.29
N ASP A 5 -2.46 4.60 -5.93
CA ASP A 5 -2.82 3.19 -5.88
C ASP A 5 -1.93 2.36 -4.94
N GLU A 6 -1.20 3.04 -4.05
CA GLU A 6 -0.25 2.38 -3.15
C GLU A 6 -0.44 2.79 -1.69
N VAL A 7 -0.28 1.84 -0.78
CA VAL A 7 -0.27 2.11 0.66
C VAL A 7 0.75 1.23 1.38
N ILE A 8 1.59 1.81 2.24
CA ILE A 8 2.42 1.05 3.18
C ILE A 8 1.56 0.67 4.37
N THR A 9 1.32 -0.62 4.54
CA THR A 9 0.42 -1.14 5.58
C THR A 9 1.23 -1.81 6.69
N PRO A 10 1.08 -1.35 7.95
CA PRO A 10 1.64 -2.03 9.12
C PRO A 10 1.00 -3.40 9.30
N ILE A 11 1.80 -4.45 9.51
CA ILE A 11 1.30 -5.81 9.76
C ILE A 11 1.11 -6.03 11.27
N LYS A 12 2.10 -5.68 12.08
CA LYS A 12 2.10 -5.93 13.51
C LYS A 12 1.50 -4.77 14.31
N HIS A 13 1.67 -3.55 13.83
CA HIS A 13 1.24 -2.32 14.50
C HIS A 13 -0.07 -1.79 13.92
N SER A 14 -0.72 -0.88 14.65
CA SER A 14 -1.95 -0.21 14.21
C SER A 14 -1.69 1.07 13.40
N ASN A 15 -0.49 1.63 13.49
CA ASN A 15 -0.12 2.89 12.83
C ASN A 15 1.34 2.90 12.36
N TRP A 16 1.69 3.88 11.54
CA TRP A 16 3.03 4.02 10.99
C TRP A 16 4.09 4.43 12.03
N ALA A 17 3.72 5.20 13.06
CA ALA A 17 4.67 5.66 14.06
C ALA A 17 5.25 4.48 14.85
N ASP A 18 4.39 3.64 15.41
CA ASP A 18 4.80 2.45 16.17
C ASP A 18 5.56 1.45 15.30
N MET A 19 5.09 1.23 14.04
CA MET A 19 5.81 0.39 13.09
C MET A 19 7.22 0.92 12.83
N MET A 20 7.35 2.21 12.54
CA MET A 20 8.66 2.79 12.21
C MET A 20 9.59 2.85 13.41
N GLU A 21 9.09 3.00 14.61
CA GLU A 21 9.91 2.88 15.82
C GLU A 21 10.58 1.50 15.90
N GLU A 22 9.81 0.41 15.76
CA GLU A 22 10.35 -0.95 15.74
C GLU A 22 11.32 -1.18 14.58
N VAL A 23 10.98 -0.70 13.37
CA VAL A 23 11.82 -0.81 12.17
C VAL A 23 13.15 -0.10 12.35
N ILE A 24 13.16 1.11 12.90
CA ILE A 24 14.38 1.88 13.15
C ILE A 24 15.26 1.16 14.17
N GLN A 25 14.69 0.73 15.29
CA GLN A 25 15.41 -0.01 16.34
C GLN A 25 16.00 -1.32 15.81
N THR A 26 15.24 -2.05 14.99
CA THR A 26 15.72 -3.30 14.39
C THR A 26 16.84 -3.03 13.39
N SER A 27 16.74 -1.98 12.59
CA SER A 27 17.80 -1.61 11.64
C SER A 27 19.10 -1.21 12.32
N LEU A 28 19.02 -0.57 13.50
CA LEU A 28 20.19 -0.22 14.32
C LEU A 28 20.88 -1.44 14.93
N LYS A 29 20.12 -2.47 15.30
CA LYS A 29 20.70 -3.74 15.81
C LYS A 29 21.49 -4.48 14.73
N VAL A 30 21.06 -4.40 13.46
CA VAL A 30 21.78 -5.05 12.34
C VAL A 30 23.09 -4.34 12.04
N LYS A 31 23.09 -3.03 12.07
CA LYS A 31 24.29 -2.21 11.90
C LYS A 31 24.08 -0.91 12.67
N ASN A 32 24.94 -0.62 13.60
CA ASN A 32 24.86 0.56 14.47
C ASN A 32 25.10 1.87 13.69
N GLU A 33 24.25 2.11 12.71
CA GLU A 33 24.21 3.34 11.92
C GLU A 33 22.78 3.73 11.55
N THR A 34 22.49 5.02 11.55
CA THR A 34 21.20 5.54 11.10
C THR A 34 21.10 5.43 9.59
N ARG A 35 20.00 4.85 9.10
CA ARG A 35 19.74 4.70 7.65
C ARG A 35 19.22 6.00 7.04
N ALA A 36 19.42 6.13 5.73
CA ALA A 36 18.80 7.20 4.94
C ALA A 36 17.37 6.84 4.52
N SER A 37 17.05 5.53 4.42
CA SER A 37 15.70 5.08 4.11
C SER A 37 15.42 3.65 4.62
N TRP A 38 14.12 3.32 4.71
CA TRP A 38 13.62 1.99 5.03
C TRP A 38 12.64 1.56 3.93
N ASN A 39 12.96 0.45 3.26
CA ASN A 39 12.30 -0.01 2.03
C ASN A 39 11.25 -1.07 2.35
N PHE A 40 10.04 -0.87 1.87
CA PHE A 40 8.94 -1.82 2.00
C PHE A 40 8.76 -2.59 0.69
N ARG A 41 8.76 -3.91 0.78
CA ARG A 41 8.53 -4.80 -0.36
C ARG A 41 7.08 -4.76 -0.78
N ASN A 42 6.88 -4.88 -2.08
CA ASN A 42 5.58 -4.76 -2.72
C ASN A 42 4.87 -6.11 -2.83
N VAL A 43 3.55 -6.10 -2.65
CA VAL A 43 2.60 -7.13 -3.05
C VAL A 43 1.52 -6.50 -3.92
N TYR A 44 1.01 -7.26 -4.89
CA TYR A 44 0.04 -6.75 -5.86
C TYR A 44 -1.36 -7.24 -5.54
N PHE A 45 -2.29 -6.31 -5.47
CA PHE A 45 -3.73 -6.53 -5.49
C PHE A 45 -4.20 -6.21 -6.92
N MET A 46 -4.36 -7.24 -7.75
CA MET A 46 -4.77 -7.07 -9.16
C MET A 46 -6.26 -7.34 -9.31
N ASP A 47 -6.96 -6.57 -10.16
CA ASP A 47 -8.40 -6.70 -10.35
C ASP A 47 -8.82 -8.12 -10.74
N GLU A 48 -8.02 -8.79 -11.57
CA GLU A 48 -8.22 -10.20 -11.92
C GLU A 48 -8.25 -11.15 -10.69
N MET A 49 -7.54 -10.82 -9.62
CA MET A 49 -7.57 -11.61 -8.38
C MET A 49 -8.88 -11.39 -7.61
N LEU A 50 -9.47 -10.19 -7.70
CA LEU A 50 -10.77 -9.91 -7.14
C LEU A 50 -11.86 -10.70 -7.88
N ASP A 51 -11.83 -10.69 -9.20
CA ASP A 51 -12.80 -11.38 -10.06
C ASP A 51 -12.75 -12.89 -9.90
N ALA A 52 -11.54 -13.47 -9.73
CA ALA A 52 -11.35 -14.91 -9.58
C ALA A 52 -11.93 -15.49 -8.26
N HIS A 53 -12.19 -14.65 -7.27
CA HIS A 53 -12.64 -15.08 -5.93
C HIS A 53 -14.10 -14.74 -5.62
N GLU A 54 -14.94 -14.67 -6.65
CA GLU A 54 -16.36 -14.26 -6.55
C GLU A 54 -16.55 -12.86 -5.94
N HIS A 55 -17.41 -12.09 -6.55
CA HIS A 55 -17.79 -10.71 -6.19
C HIS A 55 -18.39 -10.60 -4.78
N ASN A 56 -17.64 -10.97 -3.76
CA ASN A 56 -18.02 -10.73 -2.39
C ASN A 56 -17.85 -9.23 -2.09
N HIS A 57 -18.80 -8.44 -2.56
CA HIS A 57 -18.94 -7.09 -2.06
C HIS A 57 -19.22 -7.18 -0.56
N PHE A 58 -18.26 -6.72 0.22
CA PHE A 58 -18.43 -6.60 1.66
C PHE A 58 -19.43 -5.49 1.93
N LYS A 59 -20.67 -5.86 2.28
CA LYS A 59 -21.81 -4.93 2.42
C LYS A 59 -21.59 -3.82 3.45
N ASP A 60 -20.69 -4.04 4.39
CA ASP A 60 -20.27 -3.08 5.41
C ASP A 60 -19.19 -2.11 4.93
N ILE A 61 -18.72 -2.25 3.69
CA ILE A 61 -17.74 -1.37 3.06
C ILE A 61 -18.39 -0.68 1.86
N PRO A 62 -18.40 0.66 1.82
CA PRO A 62 -18.90 1.39 0.67
C PRO A 62 -18.20 1.01 -0.63
N GLU A 63 -18.95 0.84 -1.73
CA GLU A 63 -18.41 0.43 -3.04
C GLU A 63 -17.32 1.38 -3.57
N TYR A 64 -17.41 2.68 -3.26
CA TYR A 64 -16.41 3.65 -3.66
C TYR A 64 -15.05 3.50 -2.94
N LEU A 65 -14.96 2.68 -1.89
CA LEU A 65 -13.71 2.32 -1.23
C LEU A 65 -13.13 1.03 -1.83
N HIS A 66 -12.81 1.08 -3.12
CA HIS A 66 -12.31 -0.06 -3.90
C HIS A 66 -11.15 -0.80 -3.20
N ILE A 67 -10.18 -0.07 -2.65
CA ILE A 67 -9.02 -0.64 -1.93
C ILE A 67 -9.47 -1.57 -0.80
N MET A 68 -10.53 -1.24 -0.09
CA MET A 68 -11.01 -2.03 1.03
C MET A 68 -11.89 -3.22 0.61
N GLN A 69 -12.47 -3.16 -0.59
CA GLN A 69 -13.16 -4.29 -1.21
C GLN A 69 -12.17 -5.31 -1.77
N HIS A 70 -10.98 -4.88 -2.15
CA HIS A 70 -9.97 -5.70 -2.80
C HIS A 70 -9.03 -6.36 -1.78
N VAL A 71 -9.36 -7.60 -1.37
CA VAL A 71 -8.67 -8.33 -0.29
C VAL A 71 -7.86 -9.53 -0.75
N TYR A 72 -7.68 -9.72 -2.06
CA TYR A 72 -6.84 -10.79 -2.59
C TYR A 72 -5.60 -10.20 -3.24
N ARG A 73 -4.45 -10.69 -2.83
CA ARG A 73 -3.15 -10.23 -3.32
C ARG A 73 -2.26 -11.37 -3.79
N SER A 74 -1.20 -11.03 -4.50
CA SER A 74 -0.15 -11.99 -4.81
C SER A 74 0.40 -12.66 -3.54
N ALA A 75 0.59 -13.97 -3.58
CA ALA A 75 1.27 -14.69 -2.50
C ALA A 75 2.75 -14.24 -2.40
N ASN A 76 3.36 -13.98 -3.55
CA ASN A 76 4.76 -13.59 -3.65
C ASN A 76 4.93 -12.07 -3.44
N TYR A 77 6.00 -11.73 -2.75
CA TYR A 77 6.52 -10.37 -2.64
C TYR A 77 7.52 -10.09 -3.76
N THR A 78 7.64 -8.83 -4.18
CA THR A 78 8.76 -8.39 -5.03
C THR A 78 10.08 -8.68 -4.34
N LYS A 79 11.17 -8.82 -5.11
CA LYS A 79 12.51 -9.01 -4.54
C LYS A 79 12.93 -7.79 -3.73
N PRO A 80 13.76 -7.94 -2.69
CA PRO A 80 14.29 -6.80 -1.95
C PRO A 80 14.90 -5.76 -2.87
N GLY A 81 14.53 -4.49 -2.68
CA GLY A 81 15.00 -3.37 -3.50
C GLY A 81 14.30 -3.20 -4.85
N GLN A 82 13.42 -4.12 -5.29
CA GLN A 82 12.66 -3.99 -6.53
C GLN A 82 11.24 -3.46 -6.25
N TYR A 83 10.84 -2.41 -6.98
CA TYR A 83 9.49 -1.82 -6.91
C TYR A 83 9.05 -1.48 -5.47
N VAL A 84 10.02 -1.09 -4.64
CA VAL A 84 9.79 -0.73 -3.24
C VAL A 84 9.34 0.73 -3.12
N LYS A 85 8.69 1.05 -2.00
CA LYS A 85 8.54 2.43 -1.53
C LYS A 85 9.22 2.57 -0.19
N CYS A 86 9.63 3.80 0.14
CA CYS A 86 10.47 4.05 1.29
C CYS A 86 9.90 5.10 2.22
N PHE A 87 10.10 4.91 3.51
CA PHE A 87 10.23 6.01 4.44
C PHE A 87 11.65 6.56 4.37
N HIS A 88 11.78 7.87 4.28
CA HIS A 88 13.06 8.57 4.20
C HIS A 88 13.38 9.26 5.52
N ASN A 89 14.64 9.19 5.93
CA ASN A 89 15.13 9.96 7.06
C ASN A 89 15.45 11.39 6.62
N PRO A 90 14.69 12.41 7.07
CA PRO A 90 14.90 13.79 6.64
C PRO A 90 16.24 14.39 7.10
N GLN A 91 16.89 13.78 8.09
CA GLN A 91 18.22 14.21 8.55
C GLN A 91 19.36 13.68 7.66
N LYS A 92 19.08 12.71 6.78
CA LYS A 92 20.10 12.10 5.92
C LYS A 92 19.78 12.19 4.43
N ALA A 93 18.53 12.04 4.03
CA ALA A 93 18.12 12.10 2.62
C ALA A 93 18.01 13.56 2.17
N LEU A 94 18.82 13.95 1.18
CA LEU A 94 18.86 15.30 0.60
C LEU A 94 18.05 15.38 -0.70
N ILE A 95 18.08 14.32 -1.50
CA ILE A 95 17.35 14.25 -2.78
C ILE A 95 16.45 13.03 -2.71
N LEU A 96 15.13 13.26 -2.79
CA LEU A 96 14.12 12.22 -2.66
C LEU A 96 13.70 11.70 -4.04
N HIS A 97 13.48 10.40 -4.10
CA HIS A 97 12.79 9.73 -5.19
C HIS A 97 11.71 8.83 -4.57
N ASN A 98 10.69 8.45 -5.33
CA ASN A 98 9.60 7.65 -4.80
C ASN A 98 10.02 6.23 -4.35
N HIS A 99 11.12 5.68 -4.87
CA HIS A 99 11.58 4.33 -4.52
C HIS A 99 12.78 4.32 -3.56
N PHE A 100 13.66 5.32 -3.63
CA PHE A 100 14.87 5.40 -2.78
C PHE A 100 15.44 6.83 -2.78
N PRO A 101 16.28 7.22 -1.81
CA PRO A 101 16.96 8.51 -1.86
C PRO A 101 18.03 8.51 -2.94
N LEU A 102 18.11 9.59 -3.73
CA LEU A 102 19.13 9.78 -4.78
C LEU A 102 20.38 10.51 -4.29
N GLY A 103 20.26 11.28 -3.22
CA GLY A 103 21.37 12.00 -2.62
C GLY A 103 21.23 12.03 -1.10
N CYS A 104 22.35 11.85 -0.39
CA CYS A 104 22.38 11.80 1.05
C CYS A 104 23.54 12.60 1.65
N LEU A 105 23.32 13.10 2.85
CA LEU A 105 24.38 13.74 3.65
C LEU A 105 25.50 12.74 3.92
N GLY A 106 26.74 13.12 3.63
CA GLY A 106 27.89 12.24 3.69
C GLY A 106 28.11 11.37 2.44
N GLY A 107 27.34 11.60 1.35
CA GLY A 107 27.55 11.03 0.01
C GLY A 107 26.97 9.64 -0.21
N VAL A 108 26.82 8.80 0.81
CA VAL A 108 26.29 7.43 0.68
C VAL A 108 24.88 7.33 1.22
N CYS A 109 23.94 6.91 0.36
CA CYS A 109 22.58 6.59 0.77
C CYS A 109 22.48 5.14 1.24
N THR A 110 22.31 4.95 2.54
CA THR A 110 22.11 3.62 3.14
C THR A 110 20.61 3.34 3.28
N SER A 111 20.17 2.17 2.78
CA SER A 111 18.80 1.72 2.88
C SER A 111 18.70 0.42 3.68
N TYR A 112 17.58 0.22 4.37
CA TYR A 112 17.28 -0.98 5.12
C TYR A 112 16.03 -1.66 4.57
N PRO A 113 16.10 -2.93 4.15
CA PRO A 113 14.91 -3.67 3.75
C PRO A 113 14.10 -4.07 4.98
N VAL A 114 12.88 -3.58 5.07
CA VAL A 114 11.96 -3.87 6.18
C VAL A 114 11.45 -5.30 6.05
N ASP A 115 11.39 -6.01 7.19
CA ASP A 115 10.78 -7.33 7.27
C ASP A 115 9.30 -7.25 6.91
N THR A 116 8.84 -8.16 6.05
CA THR A 116 7.44 -8.19 5.59
C THR A 116 6.44 -8.50 6.70
N GLY A 117 6.89 -9.07 7.81
CA GLY A 117 6.09 -9.25 9.02
C GLY A 117 5.87 -7.99 9.84
N LEU A 118 6.65 -6.91 9.60
CA LEU A 118 6.43 -5.60 10.21
C LEU A 118 5.54 -4.70 9.37
N GLY A 119 5.75 -4.72 8.05
CA GLY A 119 4.98 -3.92 7.10
C GLY A 119 5.33 -4.24 5.66
N HIS A 120 4.41 -3.96 4.77
CA HIS A 120 4.60 -4.12 3.34
C HIS A 120 3.89 -3.03 2.54
N LEU A 121 4.25 -2.91 1.27
CA LEU A 121 3.60 -2.04 0.31
C LEU A 121 2.48 -2.82 -0.37
N GLN A 122 1.23 -2.38 -0.21
CA GLN A 122 0.07 -2.86 -0.96
C GLN A 122 -0.08 -1.99 -2.21
N HIS A 123 -0.08 -2.61 -3.38
CA HIS A 123 -0.17 -1.94 -4.67
C HIS A 123 -1.39 -2.47 -5.43
N TYR A 124 -2.40 -1.63 -5.57
CA TYR A 124 -3.67 -1.94 -6.20
C TYR A 124 -3.61 -1.58 -7.68
N ARG A 125 -3.74 -2.58 -8.56
CA ARG A 125 -3.54 -2.40 -9.99
C ARG A 125 -4.56 -3.18 -10.79
N GLN A 126 -4.92 -2.62 -11.94
CA GLN A 126 -5.76 -3.34 -12.90
C GLN A 126 -5.05 -4.62 -13.40
N ASP A 127 -3.81 -4.50 -13.86
CA ASP A 127 -3.03 -5.61 -14.43
C ASP A 127 -1.51 -5.35 -14.35
N CYS A 128 -0.73 -6.34 -14.74
CA CYS A 128 0.70 -6.21 -14.97
C CYS A 128 1.01 -5.22 -16.11
N VAL A 129 2.11 -4.46 -15.98
CA VAL A 129 2.56 -3.61 -17.10
C VAL A 129 2.90 -4.45 -18.33
N ASN A 130 2.51 -3.97 -19.51
CA ASN A 130 2.63 -4.72 -20.77
C ASN A 130 4.04 -5.24 -21.06
N THR A 131 5.06 -4.47 -20.75
CA THR A 131 6.47 -4.83 -20.99
C THR A 131 6.97 -6.00 -20.13
N LEU A 132 6.32 -6.25 -18.99
CA LEU A 132 6.69 -7.30 -18.03
C LEU A 132 5.58 -8.34 -17.84
N LYS A 133 4.59 -8.39 -18.75
CA LYS A 133 3.36 -9.16 -18.57
C LYS A 133 3.59 -10.65 -18.26
N LYS A 134 4.52 -11.32 -18.96
CA LYS A 134 4.79 -12.74 -18.73
C LYS A 134 5.43 -13.01 -17.37
N SER A 135 6.50 -12.31 -17.01
CA SER A 135 7.17 -12.52 -15.73
C SER A 135 6.28 -12.12 -14.56
N CYS A 136 5.55 -11.02 -14.67
CA CYS A 136 4.61 -10.57 -13.67
C CYS A 136 3.47 -11.58 -13.47
N ALA A 137 2.89 -12.12 -14.55
CA ALA A 137 1.84 -13.12 -14.44
C ALA A 137 2.32 -14.39 -13.73
N ASN A 138 3.50 -14.90 -14.09
CA ASN A 138 4.07 -16.09 -13.48
C ASN A 138 4.43 -15.85 -12.01
N ASP A 139 5.00 -14.69 -11.69
CA ASP A 139 5.50 -14.40 -10.34
C ASP A 139 4.40 -14.00 -9.37
N PHE A 140 3.36 -13.30 -9.85
CA PHE A 140 2.40 -12.64 -8.98
C PHE A 140 0.94 -13.04 -9.17
N LYS A 141 0.52 -13.56 -10.34
CA LYS A 141 -0.88 -13.94 -10.58
C LYS A 141 -1.18 -15.41 -10.31
N SER A 142 -0.19 -16.30 -10.36
CA SER A 142 -0.39 -17.75 -10.26
C SER A 142 -0.95 -18.20 -8.91
N ASN A 143 -0.64 -17.47 -7.84
CA ASN A 143 -1.09 -17.77 -6.49
C ASN A 143 -1.54 -16.48 -5.79
N SER A 144 -2.75 -16.51 -5.26
CA SER A 144 -3.30 -15.41 -4.45
C SER A 144 -3.53 -15.86 -3.01
N VAL A 145 -3.47 -14.88 -2.10
CA VAL A 145 -3.80 -15.06 -0.69
C VAL A 145 -4.75 -13.95 -0.25
N LYS A 146 -5.67 -14.29 0.67
CA LYS A 146 -6.56 -13.30 1.27
C LYS A 146 -5.76 -12.46 2.28
N ASP A 147 -5.86 -11.13 2.15
CA ASP A 147 -5.20 -10.17 3.03
C ASP A 147 -6.17 -9.03 3.36
N THR A 148 -6.60 -8.98 4.59
CA THR A 148 -7.51 -7.95 5.11
C THR A 148 -6.77 -6.96 6.02
N THR A 149 -5.46 -6.85 5.91
CA THR A 149 -4.65 -6.02 6.82
C THR A 149 -5.05 -4.55 6.77
N ILE A 150 -5.48 -4.07 5.59
CA ILE A 150 -6.00 -2.71 5.41
C ILE A 150 -7.25 -2.42 6.27
N TRP A 151 -8.01 -3.45 6.64
CA TRP A 151 -9.22 -3.28 7.44
C TRP A 151 -8.99 -2.82 8.88
N LYS A 152 -7.75 -2.83 9.35
CA LYS A 152 -7.39 -2.22 10.65
C LYS A 152 -7.82 -0.76 10.77
N VAL A 153 -7.90 -0.06 9.65
CA VAL A 153 -8.29 1.36 9.58
C VAL A 153 -9.64 1.58 8.88
N LYS A 154 -10.38 0.49 8.62
CA LYS A 154 -11.61 0.49 7.82
C LYS A 154 -12.63 1.51 8.31
N ASP A 155 -13.03 1.41 9.55
CA ASP A 155 -14.12 2.21 10.10
C ASP A 155 -13.75 3.70 10.14
N GLU A 156 -12.52 4.01 10.50
CA GLU A 156 -12.02 5.39 10.53
C GLU A 156 -11.94 5.99 9.11
N VAL A 157 -11.48 5.23 8.13
CA VAL A 157 -11.43 5.67 6.72
C VAL A 157 -12.83 5.86 6.16
N ILE A 158 -13.76 4.95 6.41
CA ILE A 158 -15.17 5.09 6.01
C ILE A 158 -15.76 6.37 6.58
N GLN A 159 -15.62 6.57 7.89
CA GLN A 159 -16.14 7.77 8.55
C GLN A 159 -15.55 9.05 7.95
N ARG A 160 -14.22 9.16 7.87
CA ARG A 160 -13.55 10.38 7.37
C ARG A 160 -13.85 10.65 5.90
N THR A 161 -13.97 9.59 5.09
CA THR A 161 -14.34 9.74 3.68
C THR A 161 -15.76 10.25 3.54
N ASN A 162 -16.71 9.69 4.29
CA ASN A 162 -18.09 10.16 4.30
C ASN A 162 -18.20 11.63 4.72
N GLU A 163 -17.49 12.03 5.79
CA GLU A 163 -17.45 13.42 6.24
C GLU A 163 -16.89 14.36 5.15
N ALA A 164 -15.83 13.93 4.46
CA ALA A 164 -15.24 14.71 3.37
C ALA A 164 -16.19 14.85 2.18
N LEU A 165 -16.78 13.73 1.73
CA LEU A 165 -17.74 13.72 0.62
C LEU A 165 -18.99 14.54 0.93
N GLN A 166 -19.48 14.51 2.17
CA GLN A 166 -20.60 15.35 2.61
C GLN A 166 -20.24 16.83 2.56
N LYS A 167 -19.07 17.21 3.07
CA LYS A 167 -18.59 18.61 3.01
C LYS A 167 -18.41 19.10 1.57
N MET A 168 -18.05 18.22 0.65
CA MET A 168 -17.91 18.52 -0.77
C MET A 168 -19.24 18.51 -1.54
N GLY A 169 -20.36 18.18 -0.88
CA GLY A 169 -21.69 18.16 -1.48
C GLY A 169 -21.98 16.93 -2.37
N PHE A 170 -21.17 15.87 -2.30
CA PHE A 170 -21.42 14.64 -3.03
C PHE A 170 -22.65 13.87 -2.52
N PHE A 171 -22.97 14.01 -1.24
CA PHE A 171 -24.21 13.52 -0.66
C PHE A 171 -25.18 14.70 -0.57
N GLY A 172 -26.31 14.62 -1.28
CA GLY A 172 -27.38 15.62 -1.17
C GLY A 172 -27.82 15.79 0.30
N THR A 173 -28.42 16.90 0.62
CA THR A 173 -28.90 17.24 1.98
C THR A 173 -30.02 16.33 2.51
N ASN A 174 -30.48 15.35 1.71
CA ASN A 174 -31.43 14.31 2.09
C ASN A 174 -30.71 13.00 2.32
N SER A 175 -30.84 12.48 3.51
CA SER A 175 -30.21 11.34 4.13
C SER A 175 -30.51 9.95 3.53
N ASP A 176 -30.87 9.87 2.25
CA ASP A 176 -31.22 8.59 1.62
C ASP A 176 -30.55 8.44 0.25
N LYS A 177 -29.60 7.52 0.22
CA LYS A 177 -28.89 6.92 -0.92
C LYS A 177 -27.48 7.45 -1.21
N VAL A 178 -26.53 6.64 -0.79
CA VAL A 178 -25.17 6.59 -1.37
C VAL A 178 -25.33 6.36 -2.87
N PRO A 179 -24.80 7.26 -3.75
CA PRO A 179 -24.83 7.01 -5.19
C PRO A 179 -23.98 5.78 -5.52
N SER A 180 -24.57 4.79 -6.18
CA SER A 180 -23.79 3.75 -6.83
C SER A 180 -23.01 4.36 -8.00
N PHE A 181 -21.71 4.51 -7.87
CA PHE A 181 -20.85 4.88 -8.98
C PHE A 181 -20.60 3.63 -9.84
N SER A 182 -21.24 3.54 -10.98
CA SER A 182 -20.79 2.65 -12.05
C SER A 182 -19.55 3.29 -12.70
N PRO A 183 -18.41 2.61 -12.76
CA PRO A 183 -17.27 3.14 -13.51
C PRO A 183 -17.66 3.24 -14.98
N ALA A 184 -17.53 4.45 -15.56
CA ALA A 184 -17.60 4.61 -17.00
C ALA A 184 -16.41 3.85 -17.60
N VAL A 185 -16.70 2.76 -18.32
CA VAL A 185 -15.71 2.03 -19.11
C VAL A 185 -15.41 2.89 -20.34
N PRO A 186 -14.14 3.24 -20.62
CA PRO A 186 -13.74 3.88 -21.86
C PRO A 186 -13.79 2.92 -23.05
#